data_5852750b8548c3fba135879e96791f51
#
_entry.id   5852750b8548c3fba135879e96791f51
#
_cell.length_a   1.000
_cell.length_b   1.000
_cell.length_c   1.000
_cell.angle_alpha   90.00
_cell.angle_beta   90.00
_cell.angle_gamma   90.00
#
_symmetry.space_group_name_H-M   'P 1'
#
loop_
_entity.id
_entity.type
_entity.pdbx_description
1 polymer ?
#
loop_
_entity_poly.entity_id
_entity_poly.type
_entity_poly.pdbx_seq_one_letter_code
_entity_poly.pdbx_strand_id
1 'polypeptide(L)'
;MFLFEEDTLHYSKLFGATMQMMERLIAKALEAGFDAAGAMDCSTIILRPEVREACETNKCGRYGKSWSCPPGCGSLDECAARIRRYAKGLIVQTVGKLEDQFDGEGIMAAAHRHEQSFRRISKELRRDYPGMLPLGTEGCSNCDLCSYPDAPCRDPLGASSPMEAFGMMVRDVCKANGMEYYHGKDTITFTGCFLLE
;
A
#
# COMPACT_ATOMS: atom_id res chain seq x y z
N MET A 1 6.52 -0.98 -46.70
CA MET A 1 7.15 -1.90 -45.73
C MET A 1 8.08 -1.13 -44.79
N PHE A 2 7.65 0.08 -44.31
CA PHE A 2 8.48 0.95 -43.43
C PHE A 2 7.76 1.48 -42.21
N LEU A 3 6.52 1.04 -41.95
CA LEU A 3 5.73 1.54 -40.78
C LEU A 3 5.83 0.68 -39.50
N PHE A 4 6.46 -0.49 -39.54
CA PHE A 4 6.55 -1.41 -38.40
C PHE A 4 7.82 -1.25 -37.54
N GLU A 5 8.85 -0.57 -38.02
CA GLU A 5 10.11 -0.40 -37.27
C GLU A 5 10.08 0.80 -36.31
N GLU A 6 9.36 1.87 -36.61
CA GLU A 6 9.27 3.05 -35.76
C GLU A 6 8.41 2.76 -34.51
N ASP A 7 7.33 1.98 -34.62
CA ASP A 7 6.48 1.60 -33.52
C ASP A 7 7.19 0.69 -32.51
N THR A 8 8.01 -0.24 -32.97
CA THR A 8 8.80 -1.13 -32.09
C THR A 8 9.87 -0.39 -31.31
N LEU A 9 10.53 0.59 -31.94
CA LEU A 9 11.55 1.41 -31.27
C LEU A 9 10.95 2.36 -30.24
N HIS A 10 9.77 2.90 -30.53
CA HIS A 10 9.03 3.76 -29.60
C HIS A 10 8.54 2.95 -28.38
N TYR A 11 8.01 1.75 -28.60
CA TYR A 11 7.56 0.83 -27.54
C TYR A 11 8.71 0.39 -26.63
N SER A 12 9.87 0.08 -27.20
CA SER A 12 11.09 -0.30 -26.47
C SER A 12 11.61 0.84 -25.58
N LYS A 13 11.58 2.09 -26.06
CA LYS A 13 11.98 3.27 -25.29
C LYS A 13 11.01 3.58 -24.14
N LEU A 14 9.70 3.47 -24.36
CA LEU A 14 8.70 3.65 -23.31
C LEU A 14 8.82 2.58 -22.23
N PHE A 15 9.00 1.33 -22.63
CA PHE A 15 9.18 0.21 -21.68
C PHE A 15 10.45 0.38 -20.84
N GLY A 16 11.57 0.76 -21.48
CA GLY A 16 12.82 1.06 -20.77
C GLY A 16 12.70 2.22 -19.80
N ALA A 17 12.03 3.31 -20.17
CA ALA A 17 11.80 4.45 -19.30
C ALA A 17 10.93 4.09 -18.07
N THR A 18 9.92 3.26 -18.28
CA THR A 18 9.03 2.77 -17.21
C THR A 18 9.77 1.85 -16.24
N MET A 19 10.62 0.94 -16.72
CA MET A 19 11.47 0.10 -15.87
C MET A 19 12.43 0.95 -15.04
N GLN A 20 13.13 1.87 -15.64
CA GLN A 20 14.07 2.75 -14.97
C GLN A 20 13.40 3.64 -13.91
N MET A 21 12.17 4.09 -14.17
CA MET A 21 11.36 4.82 -13.19
C MET A 21 11.04 3.93 -11.99
N MET A 22 10.60 2.70 -12.20
CA MET A 22 10.24 1.78 -11.12
C MET A 22 11.47 1.39 -10.28
N GLU A 23 12.61 1.15 -10.90
CA GLU A 23 13.88 0.91 -10.20
C GLU A 23 14.25 2.07 -9.26
N ARG A 24 14.07 3.31 -9.70
CA ARG A 24 14.28 4.50 -8.85
C ARG A 24 13.31 4.57 -7.68
N LEU A 25 12.05 4.19 -7.88
CA LEU A 25 11.05 4.17 -6.81
C LEU A 25 11.37 3.09 -5.77
N ILE A 26 11.80 1.91 -6.22
CA ILE A 26 12.26 0.82 -5.34
C ILE A 26 13.47 1.27 -4.52
N ALA A 27 14.47 1.89 -5.16
CA ALA A 27 15.64 2.41 -4.46
C ALA A 27 15.25 3.45 -3.40
N LYS A 28 14.38 4.41 -3.73
CA LYS A 28 13.85 5.39 -2.77
C LYS A 28 13.14 4.74 -1.59
N ALA A 29 12.38 3.66 -1.82
CA ALA A 29 11.71 2.93 -0.74
C ALA A 29 12.72 2.28 0.22
N LEU A 30 13.74 1.63 -0.31
CA LEU A 30 14.81 1.03 0.49
C LEU A 30 15.57 2.11 1.29
N GLU A 31 15.90 3.24 0.68
CA GLU A 31 16.51 4.40 1.35
C GLU A 31 15.60 5.01 2.43
N ALA A 32 14.27 4.92 2.26
CA ALA A 32 13.31 5.34 3.26
C ALA A 32 13.23 4.41 4.48
N GLY A 33 13.88 3.23 4.44
CA GLY A 33 14.01 2.31 5.57
C GLY A 33 13.13 1.06 5.49
N PHE A 34 12.60 0.74 4.31
CA PHE A 34 11.96 -0.56 4.09
C PHE A 34 13.00 -1.67 3.86
N ASP A 35 12.68 -2.88 4.28
CA ASP A 35 13.56 -4.04 4.09
C ASP A 35 13.40 -4.65 2.69
N ALA A 36 12.22 -4.50 2.06
CA ALA A 36 11.96 -4.91 0.70
C ALA A 36 11.00 -3.96 0.00
N ALA A 37 11.16 -3.82 -1.31
CA ALA A 37 10.26 -3.08 -2.18
C ALA A 37 10.24 -3.72 -3.57
N GLY A 38 9.11 -3.60 -4.26
CA GLY A 38 8.94 -4.18 -5.60
C GLY A 38 7.91 -3.44 -6.43
N ALA A 39 7.98 -3.63 -7.74
CA ALA A 39 6.94 -3.17 -8.67
C ALA A 39 5.65 -3.95 -8.43
N MET A 40 4.52 -3.28 -8.60
CA MET A 40 3.21 -3.89 -8.47
C MET A 40 2.38 -3.64 -9.72
N ASP A 41 1.79 -4.69 -10.25
CA ASP A 41 0.75 -4.64 -11.28
C ASP A 41 -0.61 -4.53 -10.59
N CYS A 42 -1.26 -3.38 -10.70
CA CYS A 42 -2.56 -3.14 -10.05
C CYS A 42 -3.68 -4.01 -10.62
N SER A 43 -3.54 -4.56 -11.83
CA SER A 43 -4.51 -5.50 -12.42
C SER A 43 -4.58 -6.83 -11.68
N THR A 44 -3.54 -7.16 -10.90
CA THR A 44 -3.48 -8.39 -10.07
C THR A 44 -4.25 -8.27 -8.76
N ILE A 45 -4.73 -7.08 -8.42
CA ILE A 45 -5.45 -6.84 -7.16
C ILE A 45 -6.86 -7.44 -7.27
N ILE A 46 -7.14 -8.39 -6.39
CA ILE A 46 -8.46 -8.98 -6.22
C ILE A 46 -9.00 -8.57 -4.85
N LEU A 47 -10.14 -7.88 -4.84
CA LEU A 47 -10.82 -7.52 -3.61
C LEU A 47 -11.72 -8.67 -3.17
N ARG A 48 -11.65 -8.99 -1.88
CA ARG A 48 -12.34 -10.11 -1.27
C ARG A 48 -13.36 -9.60 -0.25
N PRO A 49 -14.67 -9.92 -0.42
CA PRO A 49 -15.68 -9.56 0.57
C PRO A 49 -15.36 -10.05 1.98
N GLU A 50 -14.84 -11.28 2.11
CA GLU A 50 -14.50 -11.88 3.40
C GLU A 50 -13.42 -11.11 4.17
N VAL A 51 -12.49 -10.44 3.49
CA VAL A 51 -11.50 -9.56 4.12
C VAL A 51 -12.18 -8.31 4.68
N ARG A 52 -13.16 -7.79 3.95
CA ARG A 52 -13.93 -6.62 4.37
C ARG A 52 -14.86 -6.95 5.55
N GLU A 53 -15.50 -8.12 5.53
CA GLU A 53 -16.33 -8.63 6.62
C GLU A 53 -15.51 -8.82 7.91
N ALA A 54 -14.24 -9.22 7.79
CA ALA A 54 -13.35 -9.29 8.95
C ALA A 54 -13.17 -7.93 9.65
N CYS A 55 -13.21 -6.80 8.94
CA CYS A 55 -13.20 -5.47 9.55
C CYS A 55 -14.44 -5.21 10.39
N GLU A 56 -15.60 -5.76 10.04
CA GLU A 56 -16.87 -5.58 10.77
C GLU A 56 -16.85 -6.22 12.15
N THR A 57 -16.00 -7.22 12.37
CA THR A 57 -15.78 -7.82 13.69
C THR A 57 -15.17 -6.82 14.69
N ASN A 58 -14.64 -5.71 14.18
CA ASN A 58 -14.05 -4.60 14.92
C ASN A 58 -12.97 -5.00 15.94
N LYS A 59 -12.24 -6.10 15.70
CA LYS A 59 -11.18 -6.58 16.62
C LYS A 59 -10.06 -5.56 16.82
N CYS A 60 -9.76 -4.76 15.78
CA CYS A 60 -8.78 -3.68 15.86
C CYS A 60 -9.33 -2.39 16.49
N GLY A 61 -10.64 -2.31 16.76
CA GLY A 61 -11.30 -1.16 17.37
C GLY A 61 -11.42 0.08 16.47
N ARG A 62 -11.16 -0.01 15.15
CA ARG A 62 -11.16 1.12 14.22
C ARG A 62 -12.37 1.18 13.27
N TYR A 63 -13.19 0.15 13.24
CA TYR A 63 -14.41 0.12 12.41
C TYR A 63 -15.36 1.27 12.81
N GLY A 64 -15.84 2.01 11.83
CA GLY A 64 -16.76 3.13 12.05
C GLY A 64 -16.16 4.35 12.77
N LYS A 65 -14.81 4.49 12.82
CA LYS A 65 -14.15 5.58 13.58
C LYS A 65 -13.31 6.52 12.72
N SER A 66 -13.15 6.25 11.44
CA SER A 66 -12.32 7.10 10.58
C SER A 66 -12.69 7.00 9.10
N TRP A 67 -12.31 8.01 8.31
CA TRP A 67 -12.44 8.02 6.87
C TRP A 67 -11.54 7.00 6.15
N SER A 68 -10.56 6.44 6.84
CA SER A 68 -9.63 5.44 6.29
C SER A 68 -10.07 3.99 6.50
N CYS A 69 -11.02 3.76 7.39
CA CYS A 69 -11.52 2.42 7.73
C CYS A 69 -12.99 2.27 7.34
N PRO A 70 -13.51 1.03 7.19
CA PRO A 70 -14.91 0.80 6.91
C PRO A 70 -15.84 1.32 8.04
N PRO A 71 -17.02 1.82 7.70
CA PRO A 71 -17.56 2.10 6.36
C PRO A 71 -17.05 3.41 5.75
N GLY A 72 -16.29 4.23 6.48
CA GLY A 72 -15.85 5.57 6.08
C GLY A 72 -15.00 5.60 4.79
N CYS A 73 -14.22 4.55 4.50
CA CYS A 73 -13.44 4.47 3.25
C CYS A 73 -14.28 4.13 2.01
N GLY A 74 -15.60 3.97 2.16
CA GLY A 74 -16.55 3.61 1.11
C GLY A 74 -16.88 2.12 1.05
N SER A 75 -17.79 1.73 0.18
CA SER A 75 -18.14 0.34 -0.12
C SER A 75 -16.99 -0.40 -0.83
N LEU A 76 -17.09 -1.73 -0.93
CA LEU A 76 -16.10 -2.52 -1.66
C LEU A 76 -16.06 -2.16 -3.15
N ASP A 77 -17.23 -1.88 -3.74
CA ASP A 77 -17.35 -1.44 -5.15
C ASP A 77 -16.70 -0.06 -5.39
N GLU A 78 -16.87 0.88 -4.46
CA GLU A 78 -16.20 2.18 -4.51
C GLU A 78 -14.68 2.04 -4.36
N CYS A 79 -14.22 1.16 -3.46
CA CYS A 79 -12.80 0.82 -3.35
C CYS A 79 -12.26 0.21 -4.65
N ALA A 80 -13.00 -0.74 -5.25
CA ALA A 80 -12.65 -1.32 -6.54
C ALA A 80 -12.59 -0.29 -7.66
N ALA A 81 -13.55 0.64 -7.71
CA ALA A 81 -13.58 1.72 -8.69
C ALA A 81 -12.37 2.66 -8.55
N ARG A 82 -11.93 2.93 -7.31
CA ARG A 82 -10.72 3.73 -7.04
C ARG A 82 -9.47 3.02 -7.52
N ILE A 83 -9.31 1.71 -7.21
CA ILE A 83 -8.13 0.91 -7.61
C ILE A 83 -8.02 0.82 -9.14
N ARG A 84 -9.12 0.62 -9.86
CA ARG A 84 -9.13 0.51 -11.33
C ARG A 84 -8.59 1.73 -12.07
N ARG A 85 -8.37 2.85 -11.38
CA ARG A 85 -7.75 4.06 -11.96
C ARG A 85 -6.23 3.91 -12.11
N TYR A 86 -5.64 2.90 -11.48
CA TYR A 86 -4.20 2.72 -11.43
C TYR A 86 -3.78 1.44 -12.18
N ALA A 87 -2.73 1.55 -12.98
CA ALA A 87 -2.15 0.42 -13.68
C ALA A 87 -0.95 -0.18 -12.92
N LYS A 88 -0.20 0.66 -12.21
CA LYS A 88 1.07 0.32 -11.58
C LYS A 88 1.10 0.77 -10.13
N GLY A 89 1.98 0.15 -9.36
CA GLY A 89 2.20 0.52 -7.98
C GLY A 89 3.59 0.14 -7.50
N LEU A 90 3.89 0.57 -6.31
CA LEU A 90 5.06 0.20 -5.53
C LEU A 90 4.58 -0.52 -4.28
N ILE A 91 5.00 -1.78 -4.08
CA ILE A 91 4.78 -2.53 -2.85
C ILE A 91 6.01 -2.42 -1.97
N VAL A 92 5.81 -2.28 -0.66
CA VAL A 92 6.87 -2.05 0.32
C VAL A 92 6.67 -2.93 1.54
N GLN A 93 7.78 -3.41 2.13
CA GLN A 93 7.72 -4.28 3.30
C GLN A 93 8.75 -3.89 4.36
N THR A 94 8.33 -4.04 5.61
CA THR A 94 9.21 -4.02 6.78
C THR A 94 9.16 -5.39 7.45
N VAL A 95 10.32 -6.00 7.65
CA VAL A 95 10.48 -7.30 8.30
C VAL A 95 11.06 -7.09 9.69
N GLY A 96 10.28 -7.38 10.73
CA GLY A 96 10.73 -7.40 12.11
C GLY A 96 11.26 -8.78 12.49
N LYS A 97 12.39 -8.82 13.19
CA LYS A 97 12.86 -10.03 13.89
C LYS A 97 12.30 -9.99 15.30
N LEU A 98 11.80 -11.11 15.77
CA LEU A 98 11.18 -11.28 17.07
C LEU A 98 12.00 -12.25 17.92
N GLU A 99 12.01 -12.10 19.21
CA GLU A 99 12.59 -13.07 20.13
C GLU A 99 11.78 -14.38 20.10
N ASP A 100 10.45 -14.25 20.08
CA ASP A 100 9.50 -15.35 19.88
C ASP A 100 8.16 -14.77 19.35
N GLN A 101 7.14 -15.64 19.17
CA GLN A 101 5.82 -15.25 18.67
C GLN A 101 5.02 -14.33 19.61
N PHE A 102 5.44 -14.11 20.86
CA PHE A 102 4.81 -13.25 21.87
C PHE A 102 5.61 -11.97 22.11
N ASP A 103 6.67 -11.71 21.37
CA ASP A 103 7.49 -10.50 21.46
C ASP A 103 6.69 -9.26 21.01
N GLY A 104 5.86 -8.75 21.91
CA GLY A 104 5.03 -7.57 21.68
C GLY A 104 5.86 -6.31 21.42
N GLU A 105 7.02 -6.17 22.06
CA GLU A 105 7.90 -5.01 21.88
C GLU A 105 8.54 -5.02 20.49
N GLY A 106 9.03 -6.17 20.02
CA GLY A 106 9.56 -6.34 18.69
C GLY A 106 8.53 -6.10 17.60
N ILE A 107 7.29 -6.60 17.79
CA ILE A 107 6.15 -6.33 16.90
C ILE A 107 5.87 -4.83 16.81
N MET A 108 5.76 -4.14 17.95
CA MET A 108 5.49 -2.69 18.00
C MET A 108 6.64 -1.88 17.39
N ALA A 109 7.88 -2.24 17.64
CA ALA A 109 9.05 -1.59 17.05
C ALA A 109 9.06 -1.72 15.51
N ALA A 110 8.75 -2.90 14.99
CA ALA A 110 8.65 -3.13 13.55
C ALA A 110 7.49 -2.36 12.92
N ALA A 111 6.32 -2.32 13.56
CA ALA A 111 5.15 -1.55 13.12
C ALA A 111 5.48 -0.05 13.06
N HIS A 112 6.10 0.49 14.11
CA HIS A 112 6.49 1.90 14.18
C HIS A 112 7.53 2.27 13.09
N ARG A 113 8.53 1.40 12.86
CA ARG A 113 9.50 1.57 11.78
C ARG A 113 8.82 1.60 10.41
N HIS A 114 7.87 0.68 10.19
CA HIS A 114 7.10 0.63 8.95
C HIS A 114 6.31 1.94 8.73
N GLU A 115 5.58 2.38 9.74
CA GLU A 115 4.76 3.60 9.66
C GLU A 115 5.61 4.84 9.41
N GLN A 116 6.76 4.99 10.06
CA GLN A 116 7.69 6.10 9.80
C GLN A 116 8.19 6.11 8.36
N SER A 117 8.63 4.95 7.85
CA SER A 117 9.09 4.79 6.47
C SER A 117 7.96 5.07 5.48
N PHE A 118 6.76 4.57 5.77
CA PHE A 118 5.57 4.75 4.93
C PHE A 118 5.18 6.24 4.81
N ARG A 119 5.14 6.96 5.91
CA ARG A 119 4.86 8.41 5.92
C ARG A 119 5.92 9.20 5.18
N ARG A 120 7.19 8.86 5.39
CA ARG A 120 8.33 9.53 4.74
C ARG A 120 8.23 9.41 3.22
N ILE A 121 8.13 8.18 2.70
CA ILE A 121 8.08 7.96 1.26
C ILE A 121 6.76 8.46 0.66
N SER A 122 5.62 8.34 1.39
CA SER A 122 4.34 8.88 0.96
C SER A 122 4.43 10.38 0.67
N LYS A 123 5.09 11.14 1.54
CA LYS A 123 5.30 12.58 1.37
C LYS A 123 6.20 12.90 0.16
N GLU A 124 7.21 12.08 -0.09
CA GLU A 124 8.11 12.24 -1.23
C GLU A 124 7.41 11.91 -2.55
N LEU A 125 6.76 10.74 -2.61
CA LEU A 125 6.06 10.28 -3.82
C LEU A 125 4.93 11.21 -4.24
N ARG A 126 4.24 11.84 -3.29
CA ARG A 126 3.13 12.74 -3.59
C ARG A 126 3.53 13.98 -4.39
N ARG A 127 4.79 14.36 -4.36
CA ARG A 127 5.30 15.48 -5.17
C ARG A 127 5.29 15.14 -6.67
N ASP A 128 5.64 13.88 -6.98
CA ASP A 128 5.74 13.39 -8.35
C ASP A 128 4.43 12.73 -8.80
N TYR A 129 3.64 12.19 -7.84
CA TYR A 129 2.38 11.45 -8.05
C TYR A 129 1.27 12.00 -7.13
N PRO A 130 0.75 13.21 -7.38
CA PRO A 130 -0.24 13.85 -6.49
C PRO A 130 -1.54 13.05 -6.37
N GLY A 131 -1.90 12.29 -7.41
CA GLY A 131 -3.08 11.41 -7.44
C GLY A 131 -2.88 10.01 -6.88
N MET A 132 -1.69 9.67 -6.36
CA MET A 132 -1.42 8.33 -5.83
C MET A 132 -2.39 7.94 -4.71
N LEU A 133 -2.65 6.63 -4.60
CA LEU A 133 -3.43 6.03 -3.52
C LEU A 133 -2.51 5.25 -2.56
N PRO A 134 -2.21 5.79 -1.37
CA PRO A 134 -1.42 5.08 -0.37
C PRO A 134 -2.30 4.10 0.42
N LEU A 135 -1.90 2.84 0.47
CA LEU A 135 -2.55 1.78 1.22
C LEU A 135 -1.52 1.13 2.16
N GLY A 136 -1.66 1.40 3.45
CA GLY A 136 -0.73 0.96 4.49
C GLY A 136 -1.21 -0.25 5.27
N THR A 137 -0.67 -0.42 6.46
CA THR A 137 -1.01 -1.51 7.39
C THR A 137 -2.04 -1.11 8.43
N GLU A 138 -2.11 0.18 8.76
CA GLU A 138 -2.98 0.71 9.80
C GLU A 138 -3.89 1.80 9.26
N GLY A 139 -4.94 2.10 10.04
CA GLY A 139 -5.79 3.26 9.76
C GLY A 139 -5.01 4.57 9.87
N CYS A 140 -5.46 5.59 9.15
CA CYS A 140 -4.84 6.92 9.16
C CYS A 140 -4.67 7.46 10.58
N SER A 141 -3.51 8.05 10.83
CA SER A 141 -3.10 8.65 12.10
C SER A 141 -2.63 10.12 11.96
N ASN A 142 -3.07 10.80 10.87
CA ASN A 142 -2.71 12.20 10.61
C ASN A 142 -3.36 13.22 11.56
N CYS A 143 -4.39 12.80 12.30
CA CYS A 143 -5.12 13.65 13.24
C CYS A 143 -5.26 12.92 14.58
N ASP A 144 -5.13 13.63 15.71
CA ASP A 144 -5.36 13.09 17.03
C ASP A 144 -6.78 12.50 17.17
N LEU A 145 -7.76 13.17 16.57
CA LEU A 145 -9.14 12.70 16.44
C LEU A 145 -9.61 12.89 15.00
N CYS A 146 -10.07 11.81 14.36
CA CYS A 146 -10.64 11.87 13.03
C CYS A 146 -11.97 12.64 13.02
N SER A 147 -12.21 13.43 11.95
CA SER A 147 -13.47 14.16 11.76
C SER A 147 -14.66 13.28 11.36
N TYR A 148 -14.44 11.98 11.14
CA TYR A 148 -15.49 11.03 10.78
C TYR A 148 -16.45 10.79 11.95
N PRO A 149 -17.78 10.68 11.73
CA PRO A 149 -18.49 10.92 10.45
C PRO A 149 -18.94 12.37 10.24
N ASP A 150 -18.75 13.24 11.25
CA ASP A 150 -19.46 14.53 11.38
C ASP A 150 -18.98 15.61 10.40
N ALA A 151 -17.75 15.51 9.92
CA ALA A 151 -17.17 16.47 8.97
C ALA A 151 -16.22 15.77 7.98
N PRO A 152 -15.97 16.35 6.78
CA PRO A 152 -15.03 15.82 5.81
C PRO A 152 -13.63 15.62 6.39
N CYS A 153 -12.84 14.72 5.76
CA CYS A 153 -11.45 14.52 6.12
C CYS A 153 -10.67 15.84 6.01
N ARG A 154 -9.89 16.17 7.05
CA ARG A 154 -9.09 17.40 7.10
C ARG A 154 -7.86 17.33 6.19
N ASP A 155 -7.38 16.13 5.89
CA ASP A 155 -6.23 15.87 5.04
C ASP A 155 -6.50 14.69 4.10
N PRO A 156 -7.40 14.85 3.12
CA PRO A 156 -7.79 13.76 2.23
C PRO A 156 -6.64 13.28 1.32
N LEU A 157 -5.67 14.15 1.05
CA LEU A 157 -4.52 13.79 0.24
C LEU A 157 -3.44 13.07 1.07
N GLY A 158 -3.23 13.43 2.32
CA GLY A 158 -2.29 12.78 3.21
C GLY A 158 -2.82 11.49 3.85
N ALA A 159 -4.14 11.27 3.81
CA ALA A 159 -4.74 10.09 4.42
C ALA A 159 -4.33 8.80 3.71
N SER A 160 -4.06 7.76 4.50
CA SER A 160 -3.84 6.39 4.03
C SER A 160 -4.91 5.46 4.61
N SER A 161 -5.25 4.40 3.90
CA SER A 161 -6.15 3.35 4.38
C SER A 161 -5.38 2.03 4.50
N PRO A 162 -5.77 1.12 5.40
CA PRO A 162 -5.24 -0.23 5.39
C PRO A 162 -5.58 -0.95 4.07
N MET A 163 -4.69 -1.80 3.59
CA MET A 163 -4.96 -2.65 2.42
C MET A 163 -6.21 -3.50 2.63
N GLU A 164 -6.38 -4.05 3.83
CA GLU A 164 -7.55 -4.85 4.22
C GLU A 164 -8.85 -4.04 4.24
N ALA A 165 -8.79 -2.75 4.54
CA ALA A 165 -9.95 -1.87 4.47
C ALA A 165 -10.48 -1.72 3.05
N PHE A 166 -9.66 -1.97 2.04
CA PHE A 166 -10.03 -2.07 0.64
C PHE A 166 -10.40 -3.49 0.20
N GLY A 167 -10.41 -4.47 1.12
CA GLY A 167 -10.71 -5.86 0.82
C GLY A 167 -9.53 -6.64 0.21
N MET A 168 -8.31 -6.13 0.31
CA MET A 168 -7.13 -6.81 -0.19
C MET A 168 -6.66 -7.89 0.79
N MET A 169 -6.48 -9.12 0.30
CA MET A 169 -5.74 -10.15 1.02
C MET A 169 -4.25 -9.92 0.78
N VAL A 170 -3.55 -9.33 1.75
CA VAL A 170 -2.15 -8.87 1.60
C VAL A 170 -1.23 -9.96 1.08
N ARG A 171 -1.35 -11.19 1.61
CA ARG A 171 -0.57 -12.35 1.14
C ARG A 171 -0.75 -12.60 -0.37
N ASP A 172 -1.98 -12.50 -0.87
CA ASP A 172 -2.27 -12.78 -2.28
C ASP A 172 -1.70 -11.67 -3.17
N VAL A 173 -1.76 -10.41 -2.71
CA VAL A 173 -1.14 -9.26 -3.39
C VAL A 173 0.39 -9.44 -3.45
N CYS A 174 1.03 -9.80 -2.35
CA CYS A 174 2.47 -10.08 -2.33
C CYS A 174 2.83 -11.16 -3.34
N LYS A 175 2.16 -12.33 -3.26
CA LYS A 175 2.41 -13.47 -4.14
C LYS A 175 2.24 -13.13 -5.62
N ALA A 176 1.19 -12.40 -5.97
CA ALA A 176 0.91 -12.02 -7.35
C ALA A 176 1.99 -11.09 -7.94
N ASN A 177 2.72 -10.37 -7.08
CA ASN A 177 3.75 -9.41 -7.47
C ASN A 177 5.18 -9.87 -7.11
N GLY A 178 5.38 -11.17 -6.87
CA GLY A 178 6.72 -11.74 -6.63
C GLY A 178 7.37 -11.34 -5.32
N MET A 179 6.57 -10.87 -4.34
CA MET A 179 7.05 -10.49 -3.02
C MET A 179 6.83 -11.63 -2.02
N GLU A 180 7.84 -11.94 -1.23
CA GLU A 180 7.67 -12.87 -0.12
C GLU A 180 6.75 -12.26 0.95
N TYR A 181 5.84 -13.07 1.49
CA TYR A 181 4.97 -12.66 2.59
C TYR A 181 5.44 -13.20 3.94
N TYR A 182 6.12 -14.33 3.96
CA TYR A 182 6.62 -15.00 5.15
C TYR A 182 8.16 -15.13 5.10
N HIS A 183 8.83 -14.50 6.03
CA HIS A 183 10.29 -14.41 6.08
C HIS A 183 10.92 -15.37 7.11
N GLY A 184 10.19 -16.39 7.52
CA GLY A 184 10.68 -17.43 8.43
C GLY A 184 10.12 -17.32 9.85
N LYS A 185 10.52 -18.29 10.68
CA LYS A 185 10.14 -18.33 12.10
C LYS A 185 10.66 -17.08 12.82
N ASP A 186 9.92 -16.64 13.83
CA ASP A 186 10.25 -15.49 14.66
C ASP A 186 10.46 -14.19 13.83
N THR A 187 9.62 -14.01 12.80
CA THR A 187 9.53 -12.77 12.02
C THR A 187 8.10 -12.27 11.92
N ILE A 188 7.96 -10.95 11.78
CA ILE A 188 6.71 -10.29 11.39
C ILE A 188 6.94 -9.43 10.16
N THR A 189 5.97 -9.40 9.25
CA THR A 189 6.05 -8.59 8.02
C THR A 189 4.91 -7.61 7.97
N PHE A 190 5.24 -6.34 7.89
CA PHE A 190 4.30 -5.26 7.59
C PHE A 190 4.42 -4.91 6.10
N THR A 191 3.29 -4.87 5.40
CA THR A 191 3.24 -4.61 3.96
C THR A 191 2.30 -3.47 3.66
N GLY A 192 2.74 -2.52 2.85
CA GLY A 192 1.92 -1.46 2.28
C GLY A 192 2.18 -1.29 0.79
N CYS A 193 1.36 -0.49 0.12
CA CYS A 193 1.59 -0.18 -1.28
C CYS A 193 1.15 1.26 -1.63
N PHE A 194 1.68 1.75 -2.74
CA PHE A 194 1.33 3.03 -3.34
C PHE A 194 0.87 2.74 -4.77
N LEU A 195 -0.40 2.97 -5.07
CA LEU A 195 -0.91 2.87 -6.44
C LEU A 195 -0.60 4.19 -7.15
N LEU A 196 0.03 4.11 -8.31
CA LEU A 196 0.60 5.25 -9.04
C LEU A 196 -0.13 5.47 -10.37
N GLU A 197 -0.37 6.72 -10.70
CA GLU A 197 -0.92 7.16 -12.00
C GLU A 197 0.16 7.21 -13.07
#